data_e635489eeb65bf1109d372d399900c1e
#
_entry.id   e635489eeb65bf1109d372d399900c1e
#
_cell.length_a   1.000
_cell.length_b   1.000
_cell.length_c   1.000
_cell.angle_alpha   90.00
_cell.angle_beta   90.00
_cell.angle_gamma   90.00
#
_symmetry.space_group_name_H-M   'P 1'
#
loop_
_entity.id
_entity.type
_entity.pdbx_description
1 polymer ?
#
loop_
_entity_poly.entity_id
_entity_poly.type
_entity_poly.pdbx_seq_one_letter_code
_entity_poly.pdbx_strand_id
1 'polypeptide(L)'
;MLREARGLAQLHDCRQPLRRRLDLQTRFDLASITKAVVTTAALMRLVGDGGLDLTTRACELVPEFRGDGKDDVTIAHLLGHEAGLAPWEPVYLHAQDRAAALDWVAERPLTAPPGQRHAYSDLGFMLLGGVLEAATGLRLDEVARQEITQPLGLTATGYRPRPTGAQKYSAGSTAAGSTTAGLTAADRPASFAATSCGDAHEHQMIATGVPYAVEGDPDAFTGWREHVLVGEVNDGNAWHAFGGVAGHAGLFGTADDLATLGRALLAGARGHDNPLAPPPVIQRFIEPTGSGRQALGWWRDPGDARAGGRLVGHSGFTGGRLAVDPASESVVVLLTNRQQLGPLHPDITPLWRQIVAALPDRPPR
;
A
#
# COMPACT_ATOMS: atom_id res chain seq x y z
N MET A 1 11.40 11.20 20.60
CA MET A 1 10.34 10.62 19.75
C MET A 1 9.00 10.97 20.36
N LEU A 2 8.12 11.65 19.60
CA LEU A 2 6.73 11.89 20.00
C LEU A 2 5.86 10.75 19.47
N ARG A 3 5.00 10.20 20.31
CA ARG A 3 4.01 9.17 19.94
C ARG A 3 2.69 9.54 20.58
N GLU A 4 1.63 9.52 19.82
CA GLU A 4 0.30 9.82 20.33
C GLU A 4 -0.77 9.04 19.59
N ALA A 5 -1.76 8.53 20.31
CA ALA A 5 -2.95 7.91 19.78
C ALA A 5 -4.17 8.63 20.33
N ARG A 6 -4.98 9.23 19.46
CA ARG A 6 -6.20 9.97 19.84
C ARG A 6 -7.39 9.53 19.01
N GLY A 7 -8.54 9.36 19.64
CA GLY A 7 -9.79 9.11 18.99
C GLY A 7 -10.28 7.67 19.10
N LEU A 8 -11.01 7.23 18.09
CA LEU A 8 -11.69 5.94 18.08
C LEU A 8 -11.20 5.07 16.91
N ALA A 9 -10.89 3.83 17.22
CA ALA A 9 -10.56 2.81 16.22
C ALA A 9 -11.79 2.35 15.44
N GLN A 10 -12.99 2.53 16.01
CA GLN A 10 -14.26 2.27 15.37
C GLN A 10 -15.36 3.16 15.93
N LEU A 11 -16.14 3.80 15.05
CA LEU A 11 -17.22 4.72 15.38
C LEU A 11 -18.59 4.04 15.40
N HIS A 12 -18.83 3.12 14.47
CA HIS A 12 -20.12 2.42 14.25
C HIS A 12 -19.88 1.07 13.56
N ASP A 13 -20.93 0.27 13.47
CA ASP A 13 -20.99 -1.02 12.77
C ASP A 13 -21.86 -0.98 11.50
N CYS A 14 -21.95 0.16 10.81
CA CYS A 14 -22.87 0.54 9.73
C CYS A 14 -24.33 0.76 10.19
N ARG A 15 -24.76 0.21 11.30
CA ARG A 15 -26.16 0.25 11.78
C ARG A 15 -26.30 1.01 13.10
N GLN A 16 -25.34 0.84 14.01
CA GLN A 16 -25.40 1.40 15.36
C GLN A 16 -24.06 2.05 15.75
N PRO A 17 -24.07 3.07 16.61
CA PRO A 17 -22.85 3.62 17.17
C PRO A 17 -22.09 2.56 17.97
N LEU A 18 -20.81 2.40 17.68
CA LEU A 18 -19.89 1.52 18.39
C LEU A 18 -18.58 2.28 18.65
N ARG A 19 -18.31 2.59 19.91
CA ARG A 19 -17.14 3.41 20.29
C ARG A 19 -16.01 2.55 20.84
N ARG A 20 -15.14 2.07 19.96
CA ARG A 20 -13.90 1.38 20.37
C ARG A 20 -12.74 2.34 20.31
N ARG A 21 -12.01 2.49 21.45
CA ARG A 21 -10.88 3.42 21.54
C ARG A 21 -9.69 2.96 20.71
N LEU A 22 -8.95 3.92 20.22
CA LEU A 22 -7.66 3.77 19.56
C LEU A 22 -6.54 3.72 20.61
N ASP A 23 -5.51 2.92 20.34
CA ASP A 23 -4.27 2.88 21.09
C ASP A 23 -3.05 2.83 20.17
N LEU A 24 -1.84 2.85 20.73
CA LEU A 24 -0.59 2.81 19.95
C LEU A 24 -0.34 1.46 19.26
N GLN A 25 -1.02 0.40 19.68
CA GLN A 25 -0.92 -0.94 19.10
C GLN A 25 -1.98 -1.20 18.04
N THR A 26 -2.91 -0.27 17.86
CA THR A 26 -3.95 -0.39 16.84
C THR A 26 -3.31 -0.43 15.45
N ARG A 27 -3.61 -1.50 14.71
CA ARG A 27 -3.18 -1.68 13.32
C ARG A 27 -4.14 -0.99 12.37
N PHE A 28 -3.59 -0.34 11.36
CA PHE A 28 -4.37 0.33 10.32
C PHE A 28 -4.17 -0.40 8.99
N ASP A 29 -5.20 -0.41 8.17
CA ASP A 29 -5.04 -0.70 6.76
C ASP A 29 -4.19 0.40 6.13
N LEU A 30 -3.02 0.01 5.61
CA LEU A 30 -2.03 0.93 5.06
C LEU A 30 -2.34 1.32 3.61
N ALA A 31 -3.31 0.65 2.97
CA ALA A 31 -3.67 0.90 1.57
C ALA A 31 -2.41 0.99 0.70
N SER A 32 -2.29 2.04 -0.11
CA SER A 32 -1.15 2.24 -1.02
C SER A 32 0.21 2.46 -0.35
N ILE A 33 0.29 2.65 0.97
CA ILE A 33 1.59 2.61 1.67
C ILE A 33 2.23 1.20 1.52
N THR A 34 1.43 0.17 1.26
CA THR A 34 1.90 -1.18 0.88
C THR A 34 2.93 -1.14 -0.24
N LYS A 35 2.72 -0.28 -1.25
CA LYS A 35 3.64 -0.10 -2.38
C LYS A 35 5.06 0.21 -1.92
N ALA A 36 5.18 1.10 -0.96
CA ALA A 36 6.46 1.55 -0.42
C ALA A 36 7.05 0.54 0.58
N VAL A 37 6.23 0.06 1.53
CA VAL A 37 6.67 -0.76 2.66
C VAL A 37 7.06 -2.18 2.26
N VAL A 38 6.35 -2.76 1.28
CA VAL A 38 6.62 -4.14 0.83
C VAL A 38 7.20 -4.14 -0.57
N THR A 39 6.43 -3.72 -1.57
CA THR A 39 6.79 -3.95 -2.96
C THR A 39 8.08 -3.23 -3.35
N THR A 40 8.18 -1.93 -3.05
CA THR A 40 9.40 -1.15 -3.31
C THR A 40 10.55 -1.60 -2.44
N ALA A 41 10.32 -1.83 -1.14
CA ALA A 41 11.37 -2.24 -0.22
C ALA A 41 11.96 -3.62 -0.58
N ALA A 42 11.12 -4.58 -0.98
CA ALA A 42 11.58 -5.90 -1.41
C ALA A 42 12.36 -5.82 -2.74
N LEU A 43 11.88 -5.04 -3.71
CA LEU A 43 12.65 -4.78 -4.94
C LEU A 43 13.98 -4.09 -4.66
N MET A 44 14.00 -3.14 -3.72
CA MET A 44 15.22 -2.46 -3.28
C MET A 44 16.24 -3.47 -2.71
N ARG A 45 15.81 -4.46 -1.92
CA ARG A 45 16.68 -5.53 -1.43
C ARG A 45 17.21 -6.40 -2.56
N LEU A 46 16.32 -6.91 -3.43
CA LEU A 46 16.73 -7.75 -4.56
C LEU A 46 17.74 -7.05 -5.47
N VAL A 47 17.56 -5.74 -5.71
CA VAL A 47 18.55 -4.94 -6.44
C VAL A 47 19.85 -4.80 -5.67
N GLY A 48 19.76 -4.63 -4.34
CA GLY A 48 20.93 -4.52 -3.46
C GLY A 48 21.77 -5.80 -3.40
N ASP A 49 21.10 -6.94 -3.44
CA ASP A 49 21.73 -8.26 -3.42
C ASP A 49 22.15 -8.76 -4.82
N GLY A 50 21.89 -7.96 -5.87
CA GLY A 50 22.22 -8.32 -7.27
C GLY A 50 21.29 -9.37 -7.87
N GLY A 51 20.17 -9.68 -7.22
CA GLY A 51 19.16 -10.64 -7.71
C GLY A 51 18.22 -10.07 -8.78
N LEU A 52 18.20 -8.75 -8.95
CA LEU A 52 17.38 -8.07 -9.94
C LEU A 52 18.05 -6.75 -10.38
N ASP A 53 17.82 -6.34 -11.62
CA ASP A 53 18.22 -5.02 -12.12
C ASP A 53 16.98 -4.17 -12.43
N LEU A 54 17.08 -2.87 -12.20
CA LEU A 54 16.01 -1.92 -12.51
C LEU A 54 15.68 -1.83 -14.00
N THR A 55 16.65 -2.19 -14.86
CA THR A 55 16.49 -2.26 -16.31
C THR A 55 15.93 -3.58 -16.81
N THR A 56 15.78 -4.60 -15.95
CA THR A 56 15.11 -5.85 -16.28
C THR A 56 13.72 -5.57 -16.83
N ARG A 57 13.38 -6.18 -17.96
CA ARG A 57 12.06 -6.04 -18.57
C ARG A 57 11.01 -6.82 -17.80
N ALA A 58 9.87 -6.21 -17.54
CA ALA A 58 8.80 -6.86 -16.79
C ALA A 58 8.35 -8.18 -17.41
N CYS A 59 8.32 -8.27 -18.74
CA CYS A 59 7.96 -9.47 -19.48
C CYS A 59 8.95 -10.65 -19.32
N GLU A 60 10.12 -10.45 -18.76
CA GLU A 60 11.04 -11.54 -18.45
C GLU A 60 10.61 -12.33 -17.20
N LEU A 61 9.87 -11.67 -16.30
CA LEU A 61 9.37 -12.22 -15.05
C LEU A 61 7.85 -12.45 -15.04
N VAL A 62 7.11 -11.70 -15.86
CA VAL A 62 5.67 -11.86 -16.10
C VAL A 62 5.48 -12.03 -17.60
N PRO A 63 5.61 -13.27 -18.13
CA PRO A 63 5.65 -13.52 -19.57
C PRO A 63 4.39 -13.11 -20.33
N GLU A 64 3.26 -13.03 -19.64
CA GLU A 64 1.97 -12.60 -20.18
C GLU A 64 1.96 -11.08 -20.49
N PHE A 65 2.83 -10.31 -19.86
CA PHE A 65 2.94 -8.86 -20.06
C PHE A 65 3.81 -8.54 -21.30
N ARG A 66 3.30 -8.84 -22.49
CA ARG A 66 4.00 -8.71 -23.78
C ARG A 66 3.17 -8.05 -24.87
N GLY A 67 3.88 -7.66 -25.95
CA GLY A 67 3.27 -7.06 -27.12
C GLY A 67 2.80 -5.62 -26.90
N ASP A 68 2.37 -4.96 -27.96
CA ASP A 68 1.80 -3.61 -27.92
C ASP A 68 2.65 -2.57 -27.15
N GLY A 69 3.99 -2.69 -27.28
CA GLY A 69 4.95 -1.79 -26.60
C GLY A 69 5.30 -2.18 -25.17
N LYS A 70 4.72 -3.25 -24.62
CA LYS A 70 4.99 -3.73 -23.25
C LYS A 70 6.37 -4.35 -23.09
N ASP A 71 6.93 -4.89 -24.19
CA ASP A 71 8.25 -5.53 -24.18
C ASP A 71 9.38 -4.59 -23.73
N ASP A 72 9.20 -3.28 -23.81
CA ASP A 72 10.16 -2.27 -23.39
C ASP A 72 9.90 -1.74 -21.96
N VAL A 73 8.86 -2.22 -21.27
CA VAL A 73 8.56 -1.82 -19.91
C VAL A 73 9.54 -2.48 -18.94
N THR A 74 10.30 -1.68 -18.21
CA THR A 74 11.26 -2.12 -17.20
C THR A 74 10.68 -2.05 -15.79
N ILE A 75 11.37 -2.68 -14.83
CA ILE A 75 11.05 -2.56 -13.40
C ILE A 75 11.08 -1.09 -12.95
N ALA A 76 12.04 -0.30 -13.46
CA ALA A 76 12.10 1.14 -13.18
C ALA A 76 10.87 1.88 -13.67
N HIS A 77 10.35 1.58 -14.87
CA HIS A 77 9.13 2.19 -15.39
C HIS A 77 7.91 1.88 -14.52
N LEU A 78 7.77 0.64 -14.04
CA LEU A 78 6.68 0.27 -13.14
C LEU A 78 6.78 0.98 -11.78
N LEU A 79 7.97 0.98 -11.16
CA LEU A 79 8.24 1.69 -9.90
C LEU A 79 8.03 3.20 -10.01
N GLY A 80 8.42 3.79 -11.15
CA GLY A 80 8.27 5.23 -11.43
C GLY A 80 6.87 5.65 -11.84
N HIS A 81 5.92 4.71 -11.99
CA HIS A 81 4.60 4.98 -12.58
C HIS A 81 4.69 5.56 -14.00
N GLU A 82 5.69 5.13 -14.76
CA GLU A 82 5.98 5.58 -16.13
C GLU A 82 5.81 4.44 -17.15
N ALA A 83 5.18 3.33 -16.76
CA ALA A 83 4.96 2.17 -17.63
C ALA A 83 3.88 2.39 -18.71
N GLY A 84 3.08 3.44 -18.59
CA GLY A 84 1.97 3.70 -19.51
C GLY A 84 0.68 2.95 -19.17
N LEU A 85 0.60 2.27 -18.04
CA LEU A 85 -0.62 1.58 -17.59
C LEU A 85 -1.67 2.55 -17.06
N ALA A 86 -2.95 2.14 -17.16
CA ALA A 86 -4.06 2.87 -16.55
C ALA A 86 -3.87 3.03 -15.03
N PRO A 87 -4.39 4.11 -14.42
CA PRO A 87 -4.28 4.33 -12.99
C PRO A 87 -4.93 3.25 -12.14
N TRP A 88 -6.16 2.89 -12.46
CA TRP A 88 -6.99 1.94 -11.73
C TRP A 88 -8.05 1.35 -12.65
N GLU A 89 -8.34 0.07 -12.46
CA GLU A 89 -9.46 -0.64 -13.07
C GLU A 89 -10.02 -1.65 -12.09
N PRO A 90 -11.33 -1.97 -12.14
CA PRO A 90 -11.95 -2.94 -11.22
C PRO A 90 -11.65 -4.37 -11.66
N VAL A 91 -10.43 -4.85 -11.41
CA VAL A 91 -9.93 -6.17 -11.80
C VAL A 91 -10.85 -7.30 -11.34
N TYR A 92 -11.45 -7.15 -10.15
CA TYR A 92 -12.36 -8.15 -9.58
C TYR A 92 -13.68 -8.34 -10.34
N LEU A 93 -14.05 -7.44 -11.25
CA LEU A 93 -15.18 -7.68 -12.16
C LEU A 93 -14.84 -8.71 -13.24
N HIS A 94 -13.56 -8.91 -13.50
CA HIS A 94 -13.05 -9.72 -14.61
C HIS A 94 -12.29 -10.96 -14.15
N ALA A 95 -11.74 -10.96 -12.94
CA ALA A 95 -10.92 -12.05 -12.41
C ALA A 95 -11.25 -12.33 -10.94
N GLN A 96 -11.37 -13.61 -10.58
CA GLN A 96 -11.82 -14.06 -9.25
C GLN A 96 -10.68 -14.66 -8.40
N ASP A 97 -9.50 -14.81 -8.97
CA ASP A 97 -8.32 -15.29 -8.29
C ASP A 97 -7.06 -14.55 -8.77
N ARG A 98 -5.97 -14.76 -8.05
CA ARG A 98 -4.71 -14.05 -8.26
C ARG A 98 -4.09 -14.26 -9.64
N ALA A 99 -4.11 -15.50 -10.14
CA ALA A 99 -3.49 -15.82 -11.44
C ALA A 99 -4.27 -15.14 -12.56
N ALA A 100 -5.58 -15.35 -12.60
CA ALA A 100 -6.46 -14.68 -13.56
C ALA A 100 -6.39 -13.15 -13.45
N ALA A 101 -6.20 -12.60 -12.24
CA ALA A 101 -6.06 -11.16 -12.04
C ALA A 101 -4.75 -10.62 -12.63
N LEU A 102 -3.63 -11.34 -12.45
CA LEU A 102 -2.35 -10.95 -13.05
C LEU A 102 -2.38 -11.05 -14.57
N ASP A 103 -2.96 -12.13 -15.12
CA ASP A 103 -3.13 -12.30 -16.56
C ASP A 103 -3.97 -11.16 -17.14
N TRP A 104 -5.12 -10.87 -16.51
CA TRP A 104 -5.98 -9.79 -16.95
C TRP A 104 -5.27 -8.41 -16.92
N VAL A 105 -4.50 -8.11 -15.87
CA VAL A 105 -3.71 -6.88 -15.78
C VAL A 105 -2.62 -6.86 -16.86
N ALA A 106 -1.97 -7.99 -17.11
CA ALA A 106 -0.93 -8.10 -18.12
C ALA A 106 -1.46 -7.86 -19.55
N GLU A 107 -2.71 -8.18 -19.82
CA GLU A 107 -3.37 -7.94 -21.11
C GLU A 107 -3.75 -6.47 -21.34
N ARG A 108 -3.82 -5.62 -20.30
CA ARG A 108 -4.26 -4.22 -20.46
C ARG A 108 -3.38 -3.46 -21.42
N PRO A 109 -3.98 -2.65 -22.33
CA PRO A 109 -3.22 -1.82 -23.26
C PRO A 109 -2.47 -0.72 -22.51
N LEU A 110 -1.34 -0.31 -23.06
CA LEU A 110 -0.67 0.89 -22.59
C LEU A 110 -1.41 2.14 -23.11
N THR A 111 -1.62 3.12 -22.24
CA THR A 111 -2.23 4.42 -22.57
C THR A 111 -1.20 5.44 -23.09
N ALA A 112 0.09 5.13 -22.97
CA ALA A 112 1.22 5.90 -23.47
C ALA A 112 2.46 4.98 -23.58
N PRO A 113 3.43 5.29 -24.46
CA PRO A 113 4.70 4.58 -24.47
C PRO A 113 5.44 4.64 -23.12
N PRO A 114 6.19 3.59 -22.75
CA PRO A 114 6.98 3.57 -21.52
C PRO A 114 7.94 4.78 -21.43
N GLY A 115 8.09 5.36 -20.24
CA GLY A 115 8.96 6.50 -19.96
C GLY A 115 8.47 7.87 -20.44
N GLN A 116 7.36 7.93 -21.18
CA GLN A 116 6.88 9.22 -21.73
C GLN A 116 5.90 9.97 -20.84
N ARG A 117 5.18 9.27 -19.99
CA ARG A 117 4.13 9.87 -19.15
C ARG A 117 4.13 9.25 -17.76
N HIS A 118 4.16 10.10 -16.75
CA HIS A 118 3.87 9.69 -15.38
C HIS A 118 2.35 9.57 -15.17
N ALA A 119 1.89 8.39 -14.78
CA ALA A 119 0.51 8.12 -14.37
C ALA A 119 0.52 7.13 -13.21
N TYR A 120 0.20 7.63 -12.00
CA TYR A 120 0.13 6.77 -10.81
C TYR A 120 -0.78 5.57 -11.11
N SER A 121 -0.24 4.36 -11.00
CA SER A 121 -0.93 3.14 -11.42
C SER A 121 -0.87 2.05 -10.36
N ASP A 122 -2.05 1.59 -9.94
CA ASP A 122 -2.19 0.39 -9.11
C ASP A 122 -1.88 -0.87 -9.91
N LEU A 123 -2.26 -0.90 -11.20
CA LEU A 123 -1.99 -2.03 -12.09
C LEU A 123 -0.49 -2.33 -12.21
N GLY A 124 0.34 -1.28 -12.30
CA GLY A 124 1.78 -1.43 -12.32
C GLY A 124 2.34 -2.10 -11.06
N PHE A 125 1.77 -1.80 -9.90
CA PHE A 125 2.18 -2.42 -8.64
C PHE A 125 1.57 -3.81 -8.42
N MET A 126 0.45 -4.14 -9.04
CA MET A 126 -0.03 -5.52 -9.13
C MET A 126 0.97 -6.38 -9.89
N LEU A 127 1.46 -5.91 -11.06
CA LEU A 127 2.52 -6.58 -11.83
C LEU A 127 3.82 -6.69 -11.04
N LEU A 128 4.27 -5.64 -10.33
CA LEU A 128 5.45 -5.71 -9.47
C LEU A 128 5.31 -6.74 -8.35
N GLY A 129 4.09 -6.99 -7.85
CA GLY A 129 3.81 -8.11 -6.97
C GLY A 129 4.10 -9.45 -7.63
N GLY A 130 3.67 -9.64 -8.88
CA GLY A 130 3.98 -10.84 -9.69
C GLY A 130 5.48 -10.97 -9.99
N VAL A 131 6.15 -9.87 -10.30
CA VAL A 131 7.61 -9.81 -10.49
C VAL A 131 8.35 -10.31 -9.25
N LEU A 132 7.96 -9.85 -8.06
CA LEU A 132 8.57 -10.30 -6.80
C LEU A 132 8.37 -11.80 -6.57
N GLU A 133 7.18 -12.32 -6.84
CA GLU A 133 6.90 -13.75 -6.71
C GLU A 133 7.71 -14.58 -7.71
N ALA A 134 7.82 -14.14 -8.95
CA ALA A 134 8.62 -14.82 -9.97
C ALA A 134 10.13 -14.79 -9.63
N ALA A 135 10.64 -13.64 -9.16
CA ALA A 135 12.05 -13.48 -8.83
C ALA A 135 12.48 -14.26 -7.59
N THR A 136 11.57 -14.43 -6.61
CA THR A 136 11.89 -15.08 -5.32
C THR A 136 11.42 -16.52 -5.22
N GLY A 137 10.45 -16.93 -6.04
CA GLY A 137 9.75 -18.21 -5.90
C GLY A 137 8.84 -18.30 -4.68
N LEU A 138 8.61 -17.18 -3.98
CA LEU A 138 7.81 -17.09 -2.76
C LEU A 138 6.50 -16.36 -3.05
N ARG A 139 5.46 -16.62 -2.27
CA ARG A 139 4.26 -15.80 -2.28
C ARG A 139 4.57 -14.41 -1.71
N LEU A 140 3.87 -13.39 -2.18
CA LEU A 140 4.14 -12.00 -1.78
C LEU A 140 4.02 -11.73 -0.27
N ASP A 141 3.13 -12.40 0.45
CA ASP A 141 3.04 -12.32 1.91
C ASP A 141 4.27 -12.95 2.60
N GLU A 142 4.85 -13.99 2.03
CA GLU A 142 6.11 -14.59 2.47
C GLU A 142 7.30 -13.68 2.15
N VAL A 143 7.34 -13.08 0.96
CA VAL A 143 8.35 -12.06 0.59
C VAL A 143 8.31 -10.91 1.60
N ALA A 144 7.12 -10.37 1.89
CA ALA A 144 6.97 -9.31 2.90
C ALA A 144 7.53 -9.70 4.26
N ARG A 145 7.27 -10.96 4.68
CA ARG A 145 7.72 -11.48 5.97
C ARG A 145 9.23 -11.67 6.01
N GLN A 146 9.78 -12.38 5.02
CA GLN A 146 11.19 -12.78 5.02
C GLN A 146 12.12 -11.63 4.69
N GLU A 147 11.75 -10.80 3.73
CA GLU A 147 12.61 -9.74 3.23
C GLU A 147 12.44 -8.42 3.98
N ILE A 148 11.28 -8.16 4.58
CA ILE A 148 11.01 -6.85 5.16
C ILE A 148 10.70 -6.92 6.65
N THR A 149 9.62 -7.61 7.05
CA THR A 149 9.14 -7.47 8.43
C THR A 149 10.04 -8.16 9.44
N GLN A 150 10.57 -9.33 9.14
CA GLN A 150 11.52 -10.02 10.03
C GLN A 150 12.86 -9.29 10.15
N PRO A 151 13.58 -8.93 9.07
CA PRO A 151 14.85 -8.23 9.18
C PRO A 151 14.78 -6.88 9.88
N LEU A 152 13.66 -6.17 9.75
CA LEU A 152 13.43 -4.87 10.37
C LEU A 152 12.75 -4.96 11.74
N GLY A 153 12.34 -6.16 12.19
CA GLY A 153 11.64 -6.37 13.46
C GLY A 153 10.24 -5.72 13.50
N LEU A 154 9.54 -5.66 12.37
CA LEU A 154 8.18 -5.09 12.26
C LEU A 154 7.15 -6.13 12.71
N THR A 155 6.92 -6.23 14.00
CA THR A 155 6.13 -7.32 14.59
C THR A 155 4.62 -7.15 14.46
N ALA A 156 4.16 -5.94 14.14
CA ALA A 156 2.75 -5.59 14.00
C ALA A 156 2.35 -5.30 12.54
N THR A 157 3.28 -5.47 11.59
CA THR A 157 3.05 -5.20 10.17
C THR A 157 3.04 -6.49 9.37
N GLY A 158 2.01 -6.67 8.51
CA GLY A 158 1.89 -7.86 7.67
C GLY A 158 0.61 -7.86 6.86
N TYR A 159 0.58 -8.73 5.85
CA TYR A 159 -0.66 -9.03 5.12
C TYR A 159 -1.61 -9.85 5.98
N ARG A 160 -2.89 -9.75 5.66
CA ARG A 160 -3.96 -10.61 6.17
C ARG A 160 -4.65 -11.29 5.00
N PRO A 161 -4.15 -12.46 4.57
CA PRO A 161 -4.77 -13.20 3.48
C PRO A 161 -6.26 -13.48 3.78
N ARG A 162 -7.10 -13.37 2.76
CA ARG A 162 -8.50 -13.71 2.87
C ARG A 162 -8.64 -15.19 3.24
N PRO A 163 -9.49 -15.53 4.23
CA PRO A 163 -9.70 -16.93 4.59
C PRO A 163 -10.23 -17.74 3.40
N THR A 164 -9.57 -18.86 3.10
CA THR A 164 -10.03 -19.81 2.10
C THR A 164 -11.00 -20.80 2.75
N GLY A 165 -12.20 -20.96 2.19
CA GLY A 165 -13.22 -21.88 2.71
C GLY A 165 -14.18 -21.27 3.72
N ALA A 166 -14.97 -22.10 4.43
CA ALA A 166 -16.12 -21.72 5.25
C ALA A 166 -15.87 -20.86 6.52
N GLN A 167 -14.68 -20.31 6.71
CA GLN A 167 -14.39 -19.34 7.76
C GLN A 167 -14.78 -17.92 7.34
N LYS A 168 -16.06 -17.70 7.12
CA LYS A 168 -16.60 -16.34 7.02
C LYS A 168 -16.49 -15.68 8.39
N TYR A 169 -15.74 -14.59 8.47
CA TYR A 169 -15.82 -13.70 9.63
C TYR A 169 -17.23 -13.10 9.65
N SER A 170 -18.14 -13.65 10.47
CA SER A 170 -19.42 -13.00 10.71
C SER A 170 -19.17 -11.79 11.61
N ALA A 171 -19.22 -10.60 11.03
CA ALA A 171 -19.33 -9.38 11.80
C ALA A 171 -20.63 -9.46 12.62
N GLY A 172 -20.49 -9.52 13.94
CA GLY A 172 -21.64 -9.44 14.86
C GLY A 172 -21.99 -10.70 15.65
N SER A 173 -21.24 -11.79 15.56
CA SER A 173 -21.46 -12.95 16.44
C SER A 173 -20.79 -12.74 17.80
N THR A 174 -21.58 -12.32 18.80
CA THR A 174 -21.28 -12.49 20.24
C THR A 174 -21.49 -13.96 20.68
N ALA A 175 -21.46 -14.92 19.75
CA ALA A 175 -21.61 -16.32 20.07
C ALA A 175 -20.32 -16.84 20.73
N ALA A 176 -20.38 -17.01 22.03
CA ALA A 176 -19.47 -17.89 22.76
C ALA A 176 -19.59 -19.30 22.15
N GLY A 177 -18.58 -19.72 21.38
CA GLY A 177 -18.54 -21.07 20.83
C GLY A 177 -17.86 -21.29 19.49
N SER A 178 -17.36 -20.28 18.79
CA SER A 178 -16.57 -20.51 17.58
C SER A 178 -15.11 -20.67 17.96
N THR A 179 -14.55 -21.85 17.73
CA THR A 179 -13.13 -22.19 17.92
C THR A 179 -12.27 -21.32 16.99
N THR A 180 -11.75 -20.20 17.49
CA THR A 180 -10.67 -19.41 16.90
C THR A 180 -9.32 -20.12 17.12
N ALA A 181 -9.26 -21.40 16.86
CA ALA A 181 -8.04 -22.18 16.96
C ALA A 181 -7.07 -21.69 15.89
N GLY A 182 -6.04 -20.95 16.30
CA GLY A 182 -4.95 -20.47 15.45
C GLY A 182 -4.76 -18.96 15.37
N LEU A 183 -5.74 -18.12 15.79
CA LEU A 183 -5.55 -16.67 15.83
C LEU A 183 -4.82 -16.24 17.11
N THR A 184 -3.72 -15.53 16.98
CA THR A 184 -3.07 -14.86 18.11
C THR A 184 -3.93 -13.71 18.63
N ALA A 185 -3.67 -13.23 19.85
CA ALA A 185 -4.37 -12.04 20.38
C ALA A 185 -4.24 -10.83 19.45
N ALA A 186 -3.13 -10.74 18.69
CA ALA A 186 -2.85 -9.71 17.72
C ALA A 186 -3.73 -9.79 16.46
N ASP A 187 -4.28 -10.96 16.13
CA ASP A 187 -5.09 -11.18 14.94
C ASP A 187 -6.60 -10.97 15.17
N ARG A 188 -6.97 -10.63 16.39
CA ARG A 188 -8.39 -10.36 16.73
C ARG A 188 -8.86 -9.06 16.06
N PRO A 189 -10.12 -8.96 15.62
CA PRO A 189 -10.68 -7.72 15.03
C PRO A 189 -10.47 -6.49 15.92
N ALA A 190 -10.51 -6.66 17.26
CA ALA A 190 -10.27 -5.56 18.19
C ALA A 190 -8.89 -4.88 18.05
N SER A 191 -7.91 -5.53 17.43
CA SER A 191 -6.56 -4.99 17.22
C SER A 191 -6.43 -4.10 15.98
N PHE A 192 -7.49 -3.94 15.19
CA PHE A 192 -7.48 -3.18 13.93
C PHE A 192 -8.41 -1.97 13.98
N ALA A 193 -7.99 -0.88 13.37
CA ALA A 193 -8.88 0.24 13.07
C ALA A 193 -9.87 -0.17 11.98
N ALA A 194 -11.13 0.24 12.14
CA ALA A 194 -12.12 0.08 11.11
C ALA A 194 -11.87 1.05 9.94
N THR A 195 -12.19 0.63 8.73
CA THR A 195 -12.12 1.49 7.54
C THR A 195 -13.52 1.88 7.05
N SER A 196 -13.92 1.54 5.83
CA SER A 196 -15.23 1.89 5.27
C SER A 196 -16.36 0.97 5.76
N CYS A 197 -17.59 1.37 5.47
CA CYS A 197 -18.74 0.48 5.50
C CYS A 197 -18.86 -0.19 4.13
N GLY A 198 -18.19 -1.34 3.99
CA GLY A 198 -18.15 -2.11 2.76
C GLY A 198 -17.46 -1.41 1.59
N ASP A 199 -17.85 -1.81 0.39
CA ASP A 199 -17.26 -1.41 -0.89
C ASP A 199 -18.04 -0.28 -1.58
N ALA A 200 -18.93 0.42 -0.89
CA ALA A 200 -19.83 1.42 -1.47
C ALA A 200 -19.10 2.52 -2.27
N HIS A 201 -17.86 2.87 -1.88
CA HIS A 201 -17.07 3.86 -2.60
C HIS A 201 -16.66 3.34 -3.99
N GLU A 202 -16.17 2.13 -4.10
CA GLU A 202 -15.77 1.55 -5.39
C GLU A 202 -16.96 1.28 -6.29
N HIS A 203 -18.07 0.79 -5.72
CA HIS A 203 -19.33 0.67 -6.45
C HIS A 203 -19.72 2.02 -7.08
N GLN A 204 -19.68 3.11 -6.30
CA GLN A 204 -19.97 4.45 -6.79
C GLN A 204 -18.97 4.90 -7.85
N MET A 205 -17.66 4.63 -7.69
CA MET A 205 -16.64 4.96 -8.68
C MET A 205 -16.96 4.34 -10.04
N ILE A 206 -17.30 3.07 -10.08
CA ILE A 206 -17.63 2.36 -11.32
C ILE A 206 -18.92 2.92 -11.91
N ALA A 207 -19.98 3.06 -11.10
CA ALA A 207 -21.29 3.56 -11.56
C ALA A 207 -21.23 4.97 -12.14
N THR A 208 -20.35 5.83 -11.61
CA THR A 208 -20.26 7.25 -12.04
C THR A 208 -19.11 7.56 -13.00
N GLY A 209 -18.11 6.66 -13.11
CA GLY A 209 -16.88 6.92 -13.84
C GLY A 209 -15.97 7.99 -13.20
N VAL A 210 -16.14 8.28 -11.91
CA VAL A 210 -15.38 9.33 -11.20
C VAL A 210 -14.63 8.72 -10.01
N PRO A 211 -13.31 8.92 -9.88
CA PRO A 211 -12.42 9.75 -10.70
C PRO A 211 -11.89 9.06 -11.97
N TYR A 212 -12.18 7.76 -12.17
CA TYR A 212 -11.70 6.98 -13.30
C TYR A 212 -12.89 6.49 -14.14
N ALA A 213 -12.88 6.82 -15.43
CA ALA A 213 -13.79 6.20 -16.38
C ALA A 213 -13.30 4.78 -16.66
N VAL A 214 -14.06 3.80 -16.23
CA VAL A 214 -13.74 2.38 -16.37
C VAL A 214 -14.89 1.63 -17.02
N GLU A 215 -14.59 0.52 -17.66
CA GLU A 215 -15.60 -0.40 -18.19
C GLU A 215 -16.01 -1.37 -17.07
N GLY A 216 -17.31 -1.66 -17.00
CA GLY A 216 -17.87 -2.64 -16.08
C GLY A 216 -19.27 -2.24 -15.60
N ASP A 217 -20.04 -3.24 -15.24
CA ASP A 217 -21.34 -3.09 -14.62
C ASP A 217 -21.25 -3.42 -13.14
N PRO A 218 -21.31 -2.43 -12.24
CA PRO A 218 -21.22 -2.71 -10.81
C PRO A 218 -22.38 -3.56 -10.30
N ASP A 219 -23.55 -3.50 -10.95
CA ASP A 219 -24.75 -4.26 -10.53
C ASP A 219 -24.62 -5.76 -10.90
N ALA A 220 -23.75 -6.11 -11.84
CA ALA A 220 -23.45 -7.50 -12.17
C ALA A 220 -22.55 -8.19 -11.13
N PHE A 221 -21.83 -7.44 -10.30
CA PHE A 221 -20.94 -8.01 -9.30
C PHE A 221 -21.68 -8.29 -7.99
N THR A 222 -21.74 -9.54 -7.56
CA THR A 222 -22.47 -9.98 -6.36
C THR A 222 -21.60 -10.07 -5.10
N GLY A 223 -20.31 -9.73 -5.22
CA GLY A 223 -19.34 -9.87 -4.13
C GLY A 223 -19.23 -8.67 -3.20
N TRP A 224 -20.05 -7.62 -3.37
CA TRP A 224 -19.97 -6.38 -2.58
C TRP A 224 -20.10 -6.64 -1.08
N ARG A 225 -19.17 -6.06 -0.31
CA ARG A 225 -19.24 -6.06 1.15
C ARG A 225 -20.10 -4.91 1.61
N GLU A 226 -20.97 -5.17 2.61
CA GLU A 226 -21.92 -4.18 3.16
C GLU A 226 -21.77 -3.98 4.68
N HIS A 227 -20.72 -4.56 5.27
CA HIS A 227 -20.40 -4.44 6.69
C HIS A 227 -19.18 -3.52 6.91
N VAL A 228 -18.96 -3.08 8.15
CA VAL A 228 -17.76 -2.32 8.50
C VAL A 228 -16.53 -3.22 8.37
N LEU A 229 -15.55 -2.77 7.57
CA LEU A 229 -14.31 -3.51 7.36
C LEU A 229 -13.37 -3.30 8.55
N VAL A 230 -13.07 -4.38 9.27
CA VAL A 230 -12.17 -4.38 10.43
C VAL A 230 -11.17 -5.51 10.28
N GLY A 231 -9.92 -5.15 9.95
CA GLY A 231 -8.88 -6.13 9.62
C GLY A 231 -9.17 -6.88 8.32
N GLU A 232 -10.02 -6.35 7.50
CA GLU A 232 -10.25 -6.70 6.11
C GLU A 232 -9.70 -5.58 5.23
N VAL A 233 -9.03 -5.94 4.13
CA VAL A 233 -8.42 -4.97 3.20
C VAL A 233 -9.50 -4.08 2.61
N ASN A 234 -9.28 -2.77 2.66
CA ASN A 234 -10.24 -1.80 2.13
C ASN A 234 -10.31 -1.83 0.59
N ASP A 235 -9.17 -1.97 -0.07
CA ASP A 235 -9.05 -2.02 -1.53
C ASP A 235 -9.75 -3.26 -2.10
N GLY A 236 -10.70 -3.04 -3.03
CA GLY A 236 -11.51 -4.10 -3.61
C GLY A 236 -10.70 -5.04 -4.51
N ASN A 237 -9.74 -4.52 -5.29
CA ASN A 237 -8.89 -5.37 -6.09
C ASN A 237 -8.03 -6.29 -5.21
N ALA A 238 -7.38 -5.72 -4.20
CA ALA A 238 -6.59 -6.53 -3.27
C ALA A 238 -7.45 -7.57 -2.55
N TRP A 239 -8.67 -7.23 -2.15
CA TRP A 239 -9.55 -8.15 -1.43
C TRP A 239 -10.17 -9.21 -2.32
N HIS A 240 -10.85 -8.81 -3.40
CA HIS A 240 -11.66 -9.72 -4.20
C HIS A 240 -10.85 -10.53 -5.21
N ALA A 241 -9.89 -9.90 -5.90
CA ALA A 241 -9.08 -10.54 -6.94
C ALA A 241 -7.77 -11.14 -6.41
N PHE A 242 -7.10 -10.49 -5.44
CA PHE A 242 -5.81 -10.92 -4.92
C PHE A 242 -5.86 -11.59 -3.56
N GLY A 243 -7.05 -11.88 -3.01
CA GLY A 243 -7.19 -12.62 -1.75
C GLY A 243 -6.59 -11.91 -0.53
N GLY A 244 -6.51 -10.59 -0.54
CA GLY A 244 -5.97 -9.76 0.54
C GLY A 244 -4.46 -9.51 0.46
N VAL A 245 -3.78 -10.01 -0.59
CA VAL A 245 -2.31 -9.94 -0.74
C VAL A 245 -1.96 -9.42 -2.12
N ALA A 246 -1.67 -8.13 -2.26
CA ALA A 246 -1.35 -7.51 -3.55
C ALA A 246 -0.19 -6.52 -3.43
N GLY A 247 0.53 -6.30 -4.54
CA GLY A 247 1.69 -5.40 -4.55
C GLY A 247 1.32 -3.92 -4.33
N HIS A 248 0.07 -3.54 -4.59
CA HIS A 248 -0.41 -2.17 -4.47
C HIS A 248 -1.12 -1.85 -3.15
N ALA A 249 -1.70 -2.86 -2.45
CA ALA A 249 -2.47 -2.71 -1.22
C ALA A 249 -2.57 -4.03 -0.45
N GLY A 250 -3.11 -3.99 0.78
CA GLY A 250 -3.41 -5.18 1.58
C GLY A 250 -2.61 -5.31 2.87
N LEU A 251 -1.60 -4.45 3.07
CA LEU A 251 -0.79 -4.47 4.28
C LEU A 251 -1.49 -3.77 5.44
N PHE A 252 -1.38 -4.34 6.62
CA PHE A 252 -1.76 -3.70 7.89
C PHE A 252 -0.51 -3.42 8.72
N GLY A 253 -0.54 -2.36 9.53
CA GLY A 253 0.59 -2.03 10.39
C GLY A 253 0.29 -0.93 11.40
N THR A 254 1.26 -0.70 12.30
CA THR A 254 1.23 0.35 13.31
C THR A 254 2.13 1.52 12.92
N ALA A 255 1.92 2.67 13.57
CA ALA A 255 2.78 3.83 13.36
C ALA A 255 4.23 3.57 13.81
N ASP A 256 4.43 2.75 14.83
CA ASP A 256 5.77 2.40 15.35
C ASP A 256 6.57 1.57 14.35
N ASP A 257 5.94 0.58 13.71
CA ASP A 257 6.58 -0.23 12.69
C ASP A 257 6.94 0.61 11.45
N LEU A 258 6.01 1.46 11.00
CA LEU A 258 6.29 2.37 9.88
C LEU A 258 7.41 3.36 10.21
N ALA A 259 7.48 3.85 11.44
CA ALA A 259 8.58 4.70 11.88
C ALA A 259 9.91 3.92 11.93
N THR A 260 9.89 2.62 12.20
CA THR A 260 11.08 1.77 12.14
C THR A 260 11.59 1.60 10.72
N LEU A 261 10.72 1.30 9.77
CA LEU A 261 11.08 1.27 8.34
C LEU A 261 11.57 2.65 7.86
N GLY A 262 10.88 3.73 8.25
CA GLY A 262 11.29 5.08 7.92
C GLY A 262 12.69 5.43 8.45
N ARG A 263 13.07 4.95 9.64
CA ARG A 263 14.44 5.12 10.18
C ARG A 263 15.47 4.34 9.37
N ALA A 264 15.17 3.13 8.92
CA ALA A 264 16.06 2.37 8.06
C ALA A 264 16.27 3.09 6.71
N LEU A 265 15.19 3.59 6.10
CA LEU A 265 15.27 4.39 4.87
C LEU A 265 16.11 5.66 5.08
N LEU A 266 15.89 6.37 6.19
CA LEU A 266 16.64 7.57 6.57
C LEU A 266 18.15 7.28 6.74
N ALA A 267 18.48 6.19 7.43
CA ALA A 267 19.87 5.77 7.64
C ALA A 267 20.58 5.53 6.29
N GLY A 268 19.95 4.76 5.39
CA GLY A 268 20.51 4.51 4.06
C GLY A 268 20.59 5.75 3.19
N ALA A 269 19.58 6.62 3.20
CA ALA A 269 19.59 7.90 2.51
C ALA A 269 20.81 8.76 2.91
N ARG A 270 21.29 8.60 4.14
CA ARG A 270 22.46 9.30 4.70
C ARG A 270 23.77 8.52 4.59
N GLY A 271 23.77 7.39 3.90
CA GLY A 271 24.97 6.59 3.68
C GLY A 271 25.31 5.61 4.81
N HIS A 272 24.39 5.36 5.76
CA HIS A 272 24.60 4.39 6.84
C HIS A 272 24.05 3.02 6.45
N ASP A 273 24.84 1.98 6.75
CA ASP A 273 24.41 0.59 6.59
C ASP A 273 23.17 0.27 7.46
N ASN A 274 22.29 -0.51 6.89
CA ASN A 274 21.05 -0.93 7.56
C ASN A 274 20.45 -2.20 6.92
N PRO A 275 19.49 -2.87 7.60
CA PRO A 275 18.92 -4.12 7.10
C PRO A 275 18.04 -4.00 5.85
N LEU A 276 17.68 -2.77 5.42
CA LEU A 276 16.76 -2.59 4.30
C LEU A 276 17.46 -2.83 2.95
N ALA A 277 18.57 -2.14 2.69
CA ALA A 277 19.42 -2.33 1.51
C ALA A 277 20.73 -1.53 1.66
N PRO A 278 21.75 -1.77 0.82
CA PRO A 278 22.96 -0.95 0.79
C PRO A 278 22.65 0.53 0.52
N PRO A 279 23.33 1.47 1.18
CA PRO A 279 23.06 2.91 1.04
C PRO A 279 22.99 3.43 -0.40
N PRO A 280 23.90 3.04 -1.35
CA PRO A 280 23.79 3.50 -2.72
C PRO A 280 22.50 3.09 -3.43
N VAL A 281 21.97 1.92 -3.09
CA VAL A 281 20.70 1.43 -3.63
C VAL A 281 19.55 2.26 -3.08
N ILE A 282 19.52 2.49 -1.76
CA ILE A 282 18.48 3.33 -1.13
C ILE A 282 18.50 4.73 -1.77
N GLN A 283 19.66 5.34 -1.90
CA GLN A 283 19.84 6.66 -2.53
C GLN A 283 19.27 6.66 -3.95
N ARG A 284 19.59 5.63 -4.75
CA ARG A 284 19.06 5.47 -6.10
C ARG A 284 17.53 5.39 -6.15
N PHE A 285 16.91 4.69 -5.20
CA PHE A 285 15.46 4.54 -5.15
C PHE A 285 14.71 5.79 -4.71
N ILE A 286 15.35 6.69 -3.95
CA ILE A 286 14.74 7.94 -3.49
C ILE A 286 15.09 9.15 -4.36
N GLU A 287 15.96 9.00 -5.36
CA GLU A 287 16.23 10.03 -6.34
C GLU A 287 15.00 10.34 -7.18
N PRO A 288 14.75 11.61 -7.51
CA PRO A 288 13.64 11.97 -8.38
C PRO A 288 13.78 11.32 -9.76
N THR A 289 12.68 10.78 -10.29
CA THR A 289 12.55 10.36 -11.69
C THR A 289 11.88 11.45 -12.53
N GLY A 290 12.01 11.41 -13.84
CA GLY A 290 11.31 12.21 -14.84
C GLY A 290 10.79 13.58 -14.39
N SER A 291 9.56 13.65 -13.90
CA SER A 291 8.91 14.90 -13.48
C SER A 291 9.46 15.55 -12.20
N GLY A 292 10.38 14.89 -11.49
CA GLY A 292 10.91 15.34 -10.20
C GLY A 292 9.93 15.20 -9.01
N ARG A 293 8.72 14.73 -9.25
CA ARG A 293 7.67 14.53 -8.22
C ARG A 293 7.62 13.13 -7.68
N GLN A 294 8.15 12.18 -8.41
CA GLN A 294 8.18 10.77 -8.08
C GLN A 294 9.62 10.30 -7.98
N ALA A 295 9.86 9.27 -7.19
CA ALA A 295 11.04 8.45 -7.18
C ALA A 295 10.62 6.99 -7.41
N LEU A 296 11.54 6.04 -7.37
CA LEU A 296 11.19 4.63 -7.61
C LEU A 296 10.35 4.07 -6.45
N GLY A 297 9.03 4.06 -6.63
CA GLY A 297 8.05 3.60 -5.63
C GLY A 297 7.85 4.54 -4.44
N TRP A 298 8.41 5.75 -4.46
CA TRP A 298 8.29 6.75 -3.41
C TRP A 298 7.78 8.07 -3.97
N TRP A 299 7.00 8.79 -3.17
CA TRP A 299 6.62 10.16 -3.47
C TRP A 299 7.68 11.16 -3.04
N ARG A 300 7.87 12.16 -3.91
CA ARG A 300 8.43 13.45 -3.52
C ARG A 300 7.25 14.38 -3.26
N ASP A 301 6.90 14.64 -2.00
CA ASP A 301 5.68 15.39 -1.65
C ASP A 301 5.73 16.83 -2.14
N PRO A 302 5.04 17.20 -3.24
CA PRO A 302 5.02 18.57 -3.74
C PRO A 302 4.13 19.48 -2.87
N GLY A 303 3.38 18.93 -1.94
CA GLY A 303 2.58 19.66 -0.97
C GLY A 303 3.36 20.03 0.28
N ASP A 304 4.66 19.75 0.33
CA ASP A 304 5.54 20.21 1.40
C ASP A 304 5.61 21.75 1.40
N ALA A 305 4.99 22.35 2.41
CA ALA A 305 5.02 23.81 2.60
C ALA A 305 6.44 24.38 2.80
N ARG A 306 7.45 23.51 2.98
CA ARG A 306 8.86 23.89 3.18
C ARG A 306 9.66 24.08 1.91
N ALA A 307 9.03 24.05 0.75
CA ALA A 307 9.61 24.25 -0.57
C ALA A 307 10.80 23.29 -0.91
N GLY A 308 10.70 22.63 -2.04
CA GLY A 308 11.81 21.90 -2.64
C GLY A 308 11.71 20.38 -2.62
N GLY A 309 10.58 19.78 -2.24
CA GLY A 309 10.36 18.32 -2.39
C GLY A 309 11.36 17.48 -1.60
N ARG A 310 11.71 17.86 -0.37
CA ARG A 310 12.69 17.15 0.47
C ARG A 310 12.17 15.87 1.06
N LEU A 311 10.84 15.79 1.26
CA LEU A 311 10.21 14.60 1.83
C LEU A 311 10.19 13.47 0.81
N VAL A 312 10.56 12.30 1.28
CA VAL A 312 10.40 11.04 0.58
C VAL A 312 9.40 10.19 1.37
N GLY A 313 8.35 9.73 0.75
CA GLY A 313 7.31 9.03 1.49
C GLY A 313 6.25 8.40 0.62
N HIS A 314 5.14 8.02 1.25
CA HIS A 314 3.95 7.52 0.55
C HIS A 314 2.69 7.83 1.34
N SER A 315 1.56 7.87 0.65
CA SER A 315 0.24 8.02 1.26
C SER A 315 -0.63 6.81 0.99
N GLY A 316 -1.62 6.57 1.85
CA GLY A 316 -2.65 5.56 1.67
C GLY A 316 -4.04 6.19 1.55
N PHE A 317 -4.90 5.60 0.75
CA PHE A 317 -6.29 6.00 0.54
C PHE A 317 -7.07 6.09 1.85
N THR A 318 -6.83 5.16 2.77
CA THR A 318 -7.43 5.11 4.11
C THR A 318 -7.06 6.28 5.01
N GLY A 319 -6.11 7.11 4.57
CA GLY A 319 -5.67 8.31 5.30
C GLY A 319 -4.35 8.12 6.03
N GLY A 320 -3.58 7.10 5.67
CA GLY A 320 -2.20 6.92 6.13
C GLY A 320 -1.21 7.82 5.40
N ARG A 321 -0.15 8.26 6.08
CA ARG A 321 1.01 8.93 5.50
C ARG A 321 2.28 8.51 6.21
N LEU A 322 3.32 8.24 5.44
CA LEU A 322 4.70 8.02 5.89
C LEU A 322 5.59 8.99 5.14
N ALA A 323 6.46 9.71 5.83
CA ALA A 323 7.49 10.53 5.20
C ALA A 323 8.80 10.52 5.99
N VAL A 324 9.88 10.66 5.24
CA VAL A 324 11.25 10.80 5.73
C VAL A 324 11.82 12.09 5.17
N ASP A 325 12.43 12.90 6.02
CA ASP A 325 13.18 14.10 5.65
C ASP A 325 14.68 13.87 5.96
N PRO A 326 15.49 13.53 4.96
CA PRO A 326 16.93 13.34 5.18
C PRO A 326 17.65 14.60 5.66
N ALA A 327 17.15 15.79 5.33
CA ALA A 327 17.77 17.05 5.71
C ALA A 327 17.56 17.43 7.19
N SER A 328 16.38 17.14 7.73
CA SER A 328 16.07 17.36 9.15
C SER A 328 16.22 16.11 10.01
N GLU A 329 16.65 14.98 9.41
CA GLU A 329 16.77 13.68 10.07
C GLU A 329 15.46 13.22 10.73
N SER A 330 14.34 13.51 10.08
CA SER A 330 13.01 13.27 10.66
C SER A 330 12.27 12.17 9.93
N VAL A 331 11.53 11.38 10.70
CA VAL A 331 10.53 10.42 10.19
C VAL A 331 9.19 10.81 10.75
N VAL A 332 8.19 10.90 9.91
CA VAL A 332 6.81 11.24 10.27
C VAL A 332 5.87 10.18 9.80
N VAL A 333 5.00 9.72 10.69
CA VAL A 333 3.91 8.80 10.39
C VAL A 333 2.61 9.38 10.92
N LEU A 334 1.61 9.43 10.07
CA LEU A 334 0.22 9.73 10.43
C LEU A 334 -0.64 8.58 9.94
N LEU A 335 -1.36 7.92 10.84
CA LEU A 335 -2.36 6.91 10.48
C LEU A 335 -3.74 7.38 10.93
N THR A 336 -4.72 7.25 10.05
CA THR A 336 -6.11 7.60 10.33
C THR A 336 -7.05 6.53 9.78
N ASN A 337 -8.27 6.50 10.30
CA ASN A 337 -9.35 5.67 9.78
C ASN A 337 -10.51 6.54 9.26
N ARG A 338 -10.18 7.62 8.58
CA ARG A 338 -11.12 8.65 8.09
C ARG A 338 -12.24 8.07 7.21
N GLN A 339 -11.98 6.97 6.51
CA GLN A 339 -12.96 6.32 5.63
C GLN A 339 -14.22 5.85 6.37
N GLN A 340 -14.14 5.67 7.70
CA GLN A 340 -15.31 5.33 8.50
C GLN A 340 -16.36 6.46 8.57
N LEU A 341 -15.98 7.68 8.21
CA LEU A 341 -16.91 8.81 8.07
C LEU A 341 -17.63 8.84 6.72
N GLY A 342 -17.42 7.83 5.88
CA GLY A 342 -18.03 7.75 4.55
C GLY A 342 -17.56 8.85 3.59
N PRO A 343 -18.39 9.22 2.58
CA PRO A 343 -18.00 10.22 1.57
C PRO A 343 -17.68 11.61 2.14
N LEU A 344 -18.18 11.92 3.33
CA LEU A 344 -17.97 13.21 4.02
C LEU A 344 -16.70 13.21 4.89
N HIS A 345 -15.81 12.23 4.72
CA HIS A 345 -14.58 12.20 5.49
C HIS A 345 -13.75 13.49 5.28
N PRO A 346 -13.11 14.02 6.35
CA PRO A 346 -12.32 15.22 6.23
C PRO A 346 -11.07 15.00 5.36
N ASP A 347 -10.67 16.04 4.64
CA ASP A 347 -9.35 16.10 4.04
C ASP A 347 -8.30 16.23 5.16
N ILE A 348 -7.37 15.28 5.21
CA ILE A 348 -6.27 15.27 6.19
C ILE A 348 -5.05 16.09 5.73
N THR A 349 -5.06 16.62 4.52
CA THR A 349 -3.94 17.39 3.97
C THR A 349 -3.58 18.63 4.80
N PRO A 350 -4.54 19.40 5.32
CA PRO A 350 -4.21 20.53 6.21
C PRO A 350 -3.50 20.10 7.50
N LEU A 351 -3.97 19.00 8.12
CA LEU A 351 -3.33 18.44 9.31
C LEU A 351 -1.90 17.94 8.98
N TRP A 352 -1.75 17.23 7.87
CA TRP A 352 -0.44 16.76 7.41
C TRP A 352 0.54 17.91 7.21
N ARG A 353 0.12 18.99 6.54
CA ARG A 353 0.95 20.19 6.34
C ARG A 353 1.37 20.84 7.66
N GLN A 354 0.49 20.90 8.65
CA GLN A 354 0.82 21.43 9.98
C GLN A 354 1.87 20.55 10.67
N ILE A 355 1.75 19.22 10.60
CA ILE A 355 2.71 18.28 11.17
C ILE A 355 4.08 18.46 10.50
N VAL A 356 4.12 18.47 9.17
CA VAL A 356 5.36 18.65 8.40
C VAL A 356 6.00 20.02 8.67
N ALA A 357 5.19 21.07 8.76
CA ALA A 357 5.68 22.42 9.06
C ALA A 357 6.31 22.52 10.47
N ALA A 358 5.93 21.65 11.39
CA ALA A 358 6.51 21.59 12.74
C ALA A 358 7.85 20.81 12.81
N LEU A 359 8.28 20.16 11.71
CA LEU A 359 9.58 19.50 11.68
C LEU A 359 10.73 20.52 11.79
N PRO A 360 11.85 20.17 12.43
CA PRO A 360 12.99 21.07 12.52
C PRO A 360 13.59 21.34 11.13
N ASP A 361 14.14 22.53 10.92
CA ASP A 361 14.82 22.86 9.65
C ASP A 361 16.18 22.16 9.53
N ARG A 362 16.78 21.81 10.66
CA ARG A 362 18.04 21.08 10.78
C ARG A 362 17.92 20.01 11.86
N PRO A 363 18.76 18.96 11.81
CA PRO A 363 18.77 17.98 12.88
C PRO A 363 19.07 18.65 14.21
N PRO A 364 18.47 18.17 15.32
CA PRO A 364 18.82 18.65 16.66
C PRO A 364 20.33 18.38 16.88
N ARG A 365 21.00 19.39 17.43
CA ARG A 365 22.41 19.28 17.81
C ARG A 365 22.62 18.32 18.98
#